data_ad203f1eb6a8bd5391f379e45cecb90f
#
_entry.id   ad203f1eb6a8bd5391f379e45cecb90f
#
_cell.length_a   1.000
_cell.length_b   1.000
_cell.length_c   1.000
_cell.angle_alpha   90.00
_cell.angle_beta   90.00
_cell.angle_gamma   90.00
#
_symmetry.space_group_name_H-M   'P 1'
#
loop_
_entity.id
_entity.type
_entity.pdbx_description
1 polymer ?
#
loop_
_entity_poly.entity_id
_entity_poly.type
_entity_poly.pdbx_seq_one_letter_code
_entity_poly.pdbx_strand_id
1 'polypeptide(L)'
;MKVAAILPAAGLGTRMGQTDGPARKQMMELAGAPVLVHTLRRFDSAASIDEILIAVRPEDRESLESMVAEESFATRVRFADGGRSRQESVENALALVAADVDLVAVHDAVRPLITVELIDQAVEQASRDGAVILGIPAVDTVKRVDQKVVHATLPREMIMLAQTPQVFKAELLRRAYEQARTDGFAGTDEASLIEHLGEDVHVMLGSTRNLKITRPQDLALAEFYLRAQSAPQ
;
A
#
# COMPACT_ATOMS: atom_id res chain seq x y z
N MET A 1 -6.08 -6.58 20.39
CA MET A 1 -5.60 -5.54 19.45
C MET A 1 -6.38 -5.71 18.17
N LYS A 2 -7.01 -4.67 17.66
CA LYS A 2 -7.77 -4.67 16.40
C LYS A 2 -7.00 -3.94 15.32
N VAL A 3 -6.90 -4.51 14.12
CA VAL A 3 -6.14 -3.97 13.01
C VAL A 3 -7.00 -3.88 11.76
N ALA A 4 -7.07 -2.69 11.16
CA ALA A 4 -7.71 -2.47 9.88
C ALA A 4 -6.66 -2.28 8.78
N ALA A 5 -6.81 -2.97 7.66
CA ALA A 5 -6.02 -2.72 6.46
C ALA A 5 -6.77 -1.76 5.54
N ILE A 6 -6.07 -0.78 4.95
CA ILE A 6 -6.60 0.12 3.92
C ILE A 6 -5.84 -0.10 2.62
N LEU A 7 -6.57 -0.43 1.56
CA LEU A 7 -6.03 -0.66 0.22
C LEU A 7 -6.53 0.43 -0.74
N PRO A 8 -5.74 1.51 -1.00
CA PRO A 8 -6.11 2.51 -2.00
C PRO A 8 -6.06 1.91 -3.42
N ALA A 9 -7.23 1.76 -4.03
CA ALA A 9 -7.42 1.19 -5.36
C ALA A 9 -8.07 2.17 -6.36
N ALA A 10 -8.23 3.45 -6.01
CA ALA A 10 -8.88 4.47 -6.85
C ALA A 10 -7.97 5.07 -7.95
N GLY A 11 -6.70 4.67 -8.05
CA GLY A 11 -5.72 5.25 -8.96
C GLY A 11 -5.99 4.94 -10.44
N LEU A 12 -5.90 5.97 -11.32
CA LEU A 12 -6.13 5.88 -12.77
C LEU A 12 -5.07 5.11 -13.56
N GLY A 13 -3.95 4.79 -12.98
CA GLY A 13 -2.90 4.04 -13.68
C GLY A 13 -2.23 4.74 -14.86
N THR A 14 -2.22 6.06 -14.91
CA THR A 14 -1.75 6.89 -16.05
C THR A 14 -0.37 6.54 -16.63
N ARG A 15 0.47 5.86 -15.85
CA ARG A 15 1.83 5.41 -16.27
C ARG A 15 1.86 4.10 -17.06
N MET A 16 0.71 3.42 -17.25
CA MET A 16 0.61 2.15 -17.98
C MET A 16 0.53 2.29 -19.53
N GLY A 17 0.53 3.53 -20.04
CA GLY A 17 0.31 3.81 -21.46
C GLY A 17 -1.18 3.80 -21.84
N GLN A 18 -1.48 4.34 -23.04
CA GLN A 18 -2.81 4.29 -23.63
C GLN A 18 -3.11 2.88 -24.13
N THR A 19 -3.77 2.09 -23.32
CA THR A 19 -4.65 1.04 -23.82
C THR A 19 -6.04 1.68 -24.01
N ASP A 20 -6.87 1.18 -24.94
CA ASP A 20 -8.21 1.71 -25.24
C ASP A 20 -9.13 1.71 -24.00
N GLY A 21 -8.91 2.66 -23.11
CA GLY A 21 -9.55 2.82 -21.80
C GLY A 21 -8.54 3.05 -20.68
N PRO A 22 -8.96 3.61 -19.53
CA PRO A 22 -8.08 3.76 -18.38
C PRO A 22 -7.66 2.37 -17.88
N ALA A 23 -6.40 1.99 -18.11
CA ALA A 23 -5.84 0.72 -17.64
C ALA A 23 -5.85 0.72 -16.11
N ARG A 24 -6.88 0.09 -15.53
CA ARG A 24 -7.04 -0.09 -14.09
C ARG A 24 -6.08 -1.16 -13.63
N LYS A 25 -4.90 -0.77 -13.19
CA LYS A 25 -3.80 -1.68 -12.79
C LYS A 25 -4.24 -2.74 -11.79
N GLN A 26 -5.10 -2.38 -10.86
CA GLN A 26 -5.63 -3.27 -9.86
C GLN A 26 -6.53 -4.37 -10.44
N MET A 27 -7.09 -4.13 -11.64
CA MET A 27 -7.94 -5.08 -12.37
C MET A 27 -7.17 -5.91 -13.41
N MET A 28 -5.88 -5.62 -13.63
CA MET A 28 -5.09 -6.39 -14.59
C MET A 28 -4.91 -7.82 -14.09
N GLU A 29 -5.01 -8.75 -15.02
CA GLU A 29 -4.84 -10.17 -14.73
C GLU A 29 -3.37 -10.50 -14.44
N LEU A 30 -3.15 -11.24 -13.35
CA LEU A 30 -1.87 -11.78 -12.93
C LEU A 30 -2.09 -13.25 -12.57
N ALA A 31 -1.52 -14.17 -13.34
CA ALA A 31 -1.62 -15.62 -13.09
C ALA A 31 -3.08 -16.11 -12.85
N GLY A 32 -4.02 -15.64 -13.66
CA GLY A 32 -5.43 -16.09 -13.64
C GLY A 32 -6.34 -15.38 -12.65
N ALA A 33 -5.88 -14.34 -11.94
CA ALA A 33 -6.70 -13.50 -11.08
C ALA A 33 -6.28 -12.03 -11.14
N PRO A 34 -7.17 -11.07 -10.86
CA PRO A 34 -6.81 -9.65 -10.79
C PRO A 34 -5.74 -9.37 -9.74
N VAL A 35 -4.86 -8.42 -10.02
CA VAL A 35 -3.79 -7.98 -9.09
C VAL A 35 -4.33 -7.66 -7.69
N LEU A 36 -5.46 -6.97 -7.62
CA LEU A 36 -6.12 -6.66 -6.34
C LEU A 36 -6.49 -7.91 -5.55
N VAL A 37 -7.02 -8.95 -6.22
CA VAL A 37 -7.40 -10.22 -5.57
C VAL A 37 -6.20 -10.90 -4.94
N HIS A 38 -5.05 -10.91 -5.64
CA HIS A 38 -3.81 -11.44 -5.04
C HIS A 38 -3.42 -10.65 -3.78
N THR A 39 -3.53 -9.33 -3.80
CA THR A 39 -3.24 -8.50 -2.63
C THR A 39 -4.22 -8.80 -1.49
N LEU A 40 -5.52 -8.87 -1.79
CA LEU A 40 -6.55 -9.19 -0.80
C LEU A 40 -6.32 -10.55 -0.13
N ARG A 41 -5.99 -11.59 -0.91
CA ARG A 41 -5.70 -12.93 -0.39
C ARG A 41 -4.53 -12.94 0.61
N ARG A 42 -3.52 -12.04 0.45
CA ARG A 42 -2.41 -11.91 1.40
C ARG A 42 -2.87 -11.32 2.72
N PHE A 43 -3.71 -10.28 2.67
CA PHE A 43 -4.25 -9.64 3.86
C PHE A 43 -5.30 -10.51 4.56
N ASP A 44 -6.12 -11.25 3.82
CA ASP A 44 -7.06 -12.23 4.36
C ASP A 44 -6.35 -13.39 5.09
N SER A 45 -5.17 -13.77 4.61
CA SER A 45 -4.38 -14.86 5.24
C SER A 45 -3.53 -14.37 6.41
N ALA A 46 -3.41 -13.07 6.64
CA ALA A 46 -2.61 -12.51 7.75
C ALA A 46 -3.41 -12.56 9.06
N ALA A 47 -2.88 -13.27 10.05
CA ALA A 47 -3.57 -13.48 11.33
C ALA A 47 -3.78 -12.18 12.14
N SER A 48 -3.01 -11.15 11.85
CA SER A 48 -3.07 -9.85 12.52
C SER A 48 -4.15 -8.92 11.98
N ILE A 49 -4.83 -9.22 10.87
CA ILE A 49 -5.77 -8.32 10.19
C ILE A 49 -7.22 -8.71 10.50
N ASP A 50 -7.99 -7.78 11.06
CA ASP A 50 -9.40 -8.01 11.45
C ASP A 50 -10.40 -7.51 10.39
N GLU A 51 -10.07 -6.44 9.65
CA GLU A 51 -10.90 -5.95 8.54
C GLU A 51 -10.05 -5.33 7.43
N ILE A 52 -10.59 -5.32 6.21
CA ILE A 52 -9.98 -4.73 5.02
C ILE A 52 -10.93 -3.67 4.45
N LEU A 53 -10.45 -2.44 4.24
CA LEU A 53 -11.16 -1.38 3.55
C LEU A 53 -10.47 -1.11 2.20
N ILE A 54 -11.26 -1.12 1.13
CA ILE A 54 -10.76 -0.85 -0.23
C ILE A 54 -11.30 0.52 -0.65
N ALA A 55 -10.42 1.49 -0.86
CA ALA A 55 -10.83 2.79 -1.41
C ALA A 55 -10.88 2.71 -2.93
N VAL A 56 -12.08 2.81 -3.50
CA VAL A 56 -12.35 2.60 -4.93
C VAL A 56 -13.06 3.81 -5.53
N ARG A 57 -12.93 3.99 -6.82
CA ARG A 57 -13.72 5.01 -7.55
C ARG A 57 -15.18 4.59 -7.60
N PRO A 58 -16.13 5.53 -7.51
CA PRO A 58 -17.55 5.20 -7.58
C PRO A 58 -17.93 4.37 -8.81
N GLU A 59 -17.36 4.70 -9.97
CA GLU A 59 -17.60 3.98 -11.22
C GLU A 59 -17.06 2.56 -11.28
N ASP A 60 -16.13 2.19 -10.38
CA ASP A 60 -15.52 0.85 -10.31
C ASP A 60 -16.12 -0.01 -9.22
N ARG A 61 -16.93 0.60 -8.35
CA ARG A 61 -17.39 -0.01 -7.11
C ARG A 61 -18.17 -1.31 -7.36
N GLU A 62 -19.19 -1.25 -8.19
CA GLU A 62 -20.05 -2.41 -8.48
C GLU A 62 -19.25 -3.61 -9.03
N SER A 63 -18.35 -3.35 -9.97
CA SER A 63 -17.49 -4.37 -10.56
C SER A 63 -16.54 -4.99 -9.53
N LEU A 64 -15.98 -4.18 -8.63
CA LEU A 64 -15.07 -4.65 -7.59
C LEU A 64 -15.79 -5.36 -6.45
N GLU A 65 -16.99 -4.92 -6.07
CA GLU A 65 -17.86 -5.60 -5.11
C GLU A 65 -18.25 -7.00 -5.62
N SER A 66 -18.64 -7.11 -6.89
CA SER A 66 -18.95 -8.40 -7.52
C SER A 66 -17.74 -9.34 -7.52
N MET A 67 -16.56 -8.83 -7.91
CA MET A 67 -15.32 -9.61 -7.91
C MET A 67 -14.95 -10.10 -6.51
N VAL A 68 -15.05 -9.24 -5.49
CA VAL A 68 -14.76 -9.62 -4.11
C VAL A 68 -15.76 -10.62 -3.58
N ALA A 69 -17.04 -10.53 -4.00
CA ALA A 69 -18.08 -11.45 -3.60
C ALA A 69 -17.90 -12.88 -4.20
N GLU A 70 -17.21 -13.00 -5.33
CA GLU A 70 -16.85 -14.31 -5.92
C GLU A 70 -15.74 -15.02 -5.12
N GLU A 71 -14.98 -14.27 -4.32
CA GLU A 71 -13.94 -14.81 -3.44
C GLU A 71 -14.51 -15.13 -2.06
N SER A 72 -14.00 -16.19 -1.45
CA SER A 72 -14.42 -16.61 -0.10
C SER A 72 -13.45 -16.07 0.95
N PHE A 73 -13.39 -14.74 1.14
CA PHE A 73 -12.57 -14.13 2.18
C PHE A 73 -13.15 -14.39 3.57
N ALA A 74 -12.30 -14.78 4.52
CA ALA A 74 -12.66 -14.92 5.92
C ALA A 74 -12.72 -13.55 6.63
N THR A 75 -11.80 -12.66 6.25
CA THR A 75 -11.72 -11.29 6.77
C THR A 75 -12.82 -10.44 6.16
N ARG A 76 -13.44 -9.60 6.99
CA ARG A 76 -14.47 -8.66 6.52
C ARG A 76 -13.89 -7.64 5.54
N VAL A 77 -14.40 -7.61 4.32
CA VAL A 77 -14.05 -6.61 3.30
C VAL A 77 -15.13 -5.54 3.20
N ARG A 78 -14.72 -4.27 3.19
CA ARG A 78 -15.59 -3.10 3.04
C ARG A 78 -15.04 -2.17 1.97
N PHE A 79 -15.90 -1.33 1.42
CA PHE A 79 -15.54 -0.35 0.39
C PHE A 79 -15.72 1.07 0.90
N ALA A 80 -14.74 1.93 0.57
CA ALA A 80 -14.78 3.37 0.75
C ALA A 80 -14.73 4.07 -0.60
N ASP A 81 -15.25 5.28 -0.68
CA ASP A 81 -15.14 6.09 -1.90
C ASP A 81 -13.70 6.63 -2.02
N GLY A 82 -13.10 6.44 -3.19
CA GLY A 82 -11.82 7.02 -3.52
C GLY A 82 -11.92 8.54 -3.68
N GLY A 83 -10.83 9.22 -3.35
CA GLY A 83 -10.70 10.66 -3.51
C GLY A 83 -9.96 11.05 -4.81
N ARG A 84 -9.73 12.36 -4.97
CA ARG A 84 -8.98 12.95 -6.11
C ARG A 84 -7.48 12.62 -6.07
N SER A 85 -6.97 12.23 -4.89
CA SER A 85 -5.58 11.82 -4.66
C SER A 85 -5.52 10.48 -3.91
N ARG A 86 -4.31 9.87 -3.83
CA ARG A 86 -4.08 8.69 -3.00
C ARG A 86 -4.31 9.02 -1.52
N GLN A 87 -3.82 10.17 -1.06
CA GLN A 87 -4.01 10.66 0.30
C GLN A 87 -5.49 10.79 0.64
N GLU A 88 -6.29 11.48 -0.19
CA GLU A 88 -7.72 11.65 0.02
C GLU A 88 -8.47 10.29 0.01
N SER A 89 -8.04 9.34 -0.83
CA SER A 89 -8.61 7.99 -0.87
C SER A 89 -8.38 7.22 0.43
N VAL A 90 -7.18 7.33 1.02
CA VAL A 90 -6.87 6.71 2.31
C VAL A 90 -7.60 7.44 3.43
N GLU A 91 -7.69 8.77 3.40
CA GLU A 91 -8.45 9.57 4.39
C GLU A 91 -9.92 9.16 4.44
N ASN A 92 -10.57 9.00 3.28
CA ASN A 92 -11.96 8.56 3.17
C ASN A 92 -12.16 7.15 3.77
N ALA A 93 -11.23 6.23 3.51
CA ALA A 93 -11.26 4.90 4.10
C ALA A 93 -11.01 4.94 5.62
N LEU A 94 -10.04 5.76 6.07
CA LEU A 94 -9.71 5.94 7.49
C LEU A 94 -10.90 6.48 8.30
N ALA A 95 -11.71 7.34 7.70
CA ALA A 95 -12.94 7.85 8.32
C ALA A 95 -13.99 6.76 8.60
N LEU A 96 -13.93 5.63 7.87
CA LEU A 96 -14.81 4.48 8.08
C LEU A 96 -14.25 3.45 9.08
N VAL A 97 -12.98 3.58 9.46
CA VAL A 97 -12.35 2.71 10.47
C VAL A 97 -12.94 3.01 11.84
N ALA A 98 -13.40 1.98 12.52
CA ALA A 98 -14.04 2.11 13.84
C ALA A 98 -13.08 2.74 14.89
N ALA A 99 -13.66 3.40 15.89
CA ALA A 99 -12.86 4.09 16.92
C ALA A 99 -12.07 3.14 17.82
N ASP A 100 -12.48 1.88 17.91
CA ASP A 100 -11.84 0.85 18.72
C ASP A 100 -10.75 0.05 17.97
N VAL A 101 -10.40 0.47 16.76
CA VAL A 101 -9.26 -0.07 16.02
C VAL A 101 -7.97 0.54 16.55
N ASP A 102 -7.02 -0.31 16.91
CA ASP A 102 -5.73 0.08 17.48
C ASP A 102 -4.71 0.50 16.42
N LEU A 103 -4.63 -0.28 15.33
CA LEU A 103 -3.64 -0.09 14.26
C LEU A 103 -4.31 -0.03 12.88
N VAL A 104 -3.71 0.76 12.00
CA VAL A 104 -4.10 0.83 10.58
C VAL A 104 -2.90 0.50 9.71
N ALA A 105 -3.04 -0.50 8.84
CA ALA A 105 -2.05 -0.90 7.84
C ALA A 105 -2.46 -0.37 6.47
N VAL A 106 -1.74 0.58 5.91
CA VAL A 106 -2.00 1.10 4.56
C VAL A 106 -1.10 0.39 3.56
N HIS A 107 -1.71 -0.23 2.55
CA HIS A 107 -0.95 -1.01 1.56
C HIS A 107 -1.42 -0.74 0.13
N ASP A 108 -0.47 -0.53 -0.77
CA ASP A 108 -0.77 -0.32 -2.20
C ASP A 108 -1.47 -1.56 -2.80
N ALA A 109 -2.70 -1.41 -3.29
CA ALA A 109 -3.49 -2.49 -3.91
C ALA A 109 -2.79 -3.21 -5.08
N VAL A 110 -1.72 -2.62 -5.60
CA VAL A 110 -0.90 -3.13 -6.72
C VAL A 110 0.46 -3.71 -6.28
N ARG A 111 0.59 -4.16 -5.01
CA ARG A 111 1.74 -4.93 -4.51
C ARG A 111 1.31 -6.35 -4.09
N PRO A 112 0.96 -7.21 -5.05
CA PRO A 112 0.35 -8.52 -4.77
C PRO A 112 1.31 -9.54 -4.15
N LEU A 113 2.60 -9.23 -4.09
CA LEU A 113 3.65 -10.17 -3.66
C LEU A 113 4.15 -9.93 -2.24
N ILE A 114 3.46 -9.09 -1.47
CA ILE A 114 3.70 -8.99 -0.03
C ILE A 114 3.48 -10.36 0.62
N THR A 115 4.32 -10.73 1.57
CA THR A 115 4.13 -12.00 2.29
C THR A 115 3.35 -11.77 3.58
N VAL A 116 2.63 -12.80 4.02
CA VAL A 116 1.85 -12.78 5.27
C VAL A 116 2.76 -12.46 6.46
N GLU A 117 3.95 -13.06 6.48
CA GLU A 117 4.93 -12.86 7.55
C GLU A 117 5.37 -11.40 7.66
N LEU A 118 5.56 -10.70 6.53
CA LEU A 118 5.92 -9.28 6.54
C LEU A 118 4.75 -8.40 7.01
N ILE A 119 3.50 -8.78 6.71
CA ILE A 119 2.31 -8.09 7.22
C ILE A 119 2.26 -8.22 8.74
N ASP A 120 2.31 -9.46 9.25
CA ASP A 120 2.22 -9.74 10.69
C ASP A 120 3.37 -9.10 11.47
N GLN A 121 4.61 -9.17 10.97
CA GLN A 121 5.78 -8.54 11.57
C GLN A 121 5.66 -7.00 11.61
N ALA A 122 5.15 -6.37 10.54
CA ALA A 122 4.95 -4.93 10.52
C ALA A 122 3.90 -4.48 11.54
N VAL A 123 2.81 -5.23 11.69
CA VAL A 123 1.77 -5.00 12.70
C VAL A 123 2.35 -5.17 14.10
N GLU A 124 3.08 -6.25 14.36
CA GLU A 124 3.70 -6.49 15.65
C GLU A 124 4.67 -5.36 16.02
N GLN A 125 5.54 -4.94 15.10
CA GLN A 125 6.48 -3.85 15.34
C GLN A 125 5.74 -2.52 15.59
N ALA A 126 4.72 -2.18 14.77
CA ALA A 126 3.94 -0.95 14.94
C ALA A 126 3.16 -0.90 16.27
N SER A 127 2.79 -2.05 16.82
CA SER A 127 2.16 -2.09 18.15
C SER A 127 3.08 -1.57 19.26
N ARG A 128 4.38 -1.75 19.10
CA ARG A 128 5.41 -1.27 20.04
C ARG A 128 5.84 0.16 19.71
N ASP A 129 6.19 0.41 18.44
CA ASP A 129 6.90 1.62 18.01
C ASP A 129 5.94 2.75 17.57
N GLY A 130 4.67 2.44 17.29
CA GLY A 130 3.63 3.42 16.93
C GLY A 130 3.52 3.70 15.44
N ALA A 131 4.62 3.76 14.70
CA ALA A 131 4.66 4.00 13.26
C ALA A 131 5.79 3.19 12.62
N VAL A 132 5.46 2.33 11.64
CA VAL A 132 6.42 1.45 10.95
C VAL A 132 6.13 1.41 9.46
N ILE A 133 7.17 1.51 8.65
CA ILE A 133 7.10 1.26 7.21
C ILE A 133 8.02 0.11 6.80
N LEU A 134 7.69 -0.57 5.72
CA LEU A 134 8.64 -1.42 5.03
C LEU A 134 9.54 -0.59 4.13
N GLY A 135 10.81 -0.98 4.03
CA GLY A 135 11.76 -0.36 3.13
C GLY A 135 12.85 -1.32 2.69
N ILE A 136 13.45 -1.06 1.53
CA ILE A 136 14.66 -1.76 1.07
C ILE A 136 15.79 -0.76 0.87
N PRO A 137 17.05 -1.11 1.20
CA PRO A 137 18.17 -0.20 1.00
C PRO A 137 18.39 0.09 -0.48
N ALA A 138 18.77 1.33 -0.81
CA ALA A 138 19.17 1.70 -2.15
C ALA A 138 20.48 0.98 -2.52
N VAL A 139 20.47 0.21 -3.63
CA VAL A 139 21.66 -0.52 -4.12
C VAL A 139 22.49 0.33 -5.07
N ASP A 140 21.87 1.12 -5.93
CA ASP A 140 22.53 1.98 -6.88
C ASP A 140 23.00 3.30 -6.24
N THR A 141 23.93 4.00 -6.91
CA THR A 141 24.33 5.34 -6.51
C THR A 141 23.16 6.31 -6.67
N VAL A 142 22.73 6.93 -5.58
CA VAL A 142 21.61 7.88 -5.57
C VAL A 142 22.10 9.30 -5.90
N LYS A 143 21.49 9.93 -6.91
CA LYS A 143 21.79 11.30 -7.34
C LYS A 143 20.60 12.21 -7.08
N ARG A 144 20.85 13.38 -6.48
CA ARG A 144 19.90 14.49 -6.48
C ARG A 144 20.00 15.21 -7.81
N VAL A 145 18.88 15.28 -8.54
CA VAL A 145 18.83 15.85 -9.90
C VAL A 145 17.76 16.94 -9.95
N ASP A 146 18.07 18.05 -10.58
CA ASP A 146 17.12 19.07 -10.98
C ASP A 146 17.33 19.43 -12.45
N GLN A 147 16.25 19.60 -13.23
CA GLN A 147 16.26 19.92 -14.67
C GLN A 147 17.26 19.05 -15.50
N LYS A 148 17.36 17.76 -15.17
CA LYS A 148 18.30 16.79 -15.76
C LYS A 148 19.79 17.01 -15.44
N VAL A 149 20.10 17.94 -14.52
CA VAL A 149 21.46 18.19 -14.05
C VAL A 149 21.67 17.53 -12.69
N VAL A 150 22.78 16.81 -12.53
CA VAL A 150 23.14 16.19 -11.25
C VAL A 150 23.73 17.26 -10.32
N HIS A 151 23.09 17.47 -9.17
CA HIS A 151 23.53 18.44 -8.16
C HIS A 151 24.30 17.83 -6.99
N ALA A 152 24.00 16.57 -6.64
CA ALA A 152 24.67 15.88 -5.54
C ALA A 152 24.60 14.36 -5.69
N THR A 153 25.54 13.69 -5.04
CA THR A 153 25.47 12.27 -4.73
C THR A 153 25.05 12.13 -3.27
N LEU A 154 23.99 11.35 -3.01
CA LEU A 154 23.52 11.10 -1.66
C LEU A 154 24.16 9.81 -1.11
N PRO A 155 24.53 9.76 0.18
CA PRO A 155 25.03 8.56 0.84
C PRO A 155 23.91 7.47 0.79
N ARG A 156 24.07 6.45 -0.04
CA ARG A 156 23.04 5.42 -0.25
C ARG A 156 22.75 4.59 1.00
N GLU A 157 23.73 4.47 1.89
CA GLU A 157 23.60 3.80 3.19
C GLU A 157 22.59 4.46 4.13
N MET A 158 22.20 5.71 3.85
CA MET A 158 21.16 6.45 4.56
C MET A 158 19.83 6.48 3.79
N ILE A 159 19.73 5.79 2.65
CA ILE A 159 18.55 5.85 1.78
C ILE A 159 17.84 4.51 1.77
N MET A 160 16.58 4.54 2.20
CA MET A 160 15.66 3.43 2.06
C MET A 160 14.59 3.75 1.00
N LEU A 161 14.30 2.78 0.15
CA LEU A 161 13.19 2.86 -0.79
C LEU A 161 11.94 2.34 -0.10
N ALA A 162 11.04 3.26 0.25
CA ALA A 162 9.83 2.97 1.00
C ALA A 162 8.90 2.00 0.26
N GLN A 163 8.39 1.03 0.99
CA GLN A 163 7.38 0.09 0.54
C GLN A 163 6.16 0.16 1.46
N THR A 164 5.13 -0.62 1.12
CA THR A 164 3.97 -0.87 1.95
C THR A 164 3.87 -2.37 2.28
N PRO A 165 3.21 -2.79 3.39
CA PRO A 165 2.37 -1.96 4.26
C PRO A 165 3.19 -0.93 5.05
N GLN A 166 2.51 0.20 5.32
CA GLN A 166 2.89 1.19 6.30
C GLN A 166 1.88 1.10 7.44
N VAL A 167 2.32 0.82 8.64
CA VAL A 167 1.43 0.49 9.78
C VAL A 167 1.60 1.51 10.90
N PHE A 168 0.48 2.03 11.37
CA PHE A 168 0.45 3.12 12.34
C PHE A 168 -0.58 2.86 13.44
N LYS A 169 -0.36 3.41 14.65
CA LYS A 169 -1.45 3.58 15.61
C LYS A 169 -2.56 4.40 14.96
N ALA A 170 -3.80 3.92 15.06
CA ALA A 170 -4.94 4.56 14.38
C ALA A 170 -5.14 6.02 14.79
N GLU A 171 -4.95 6.33 16.09
CA GLU A 171 -5.03 7.69 16.60
C GLU A 171 -3.93 8.59 16.02
N LEU A 172 -2.69 8.09 15.96
CA LEU A 172 -1.57 8.82 15.39
C LEU A 172 -1.82 9.15 13.91
N LEU A 173 -2.28 8.18 13.13
CA LEU A 173 -2.59 8.38 11.72
C LEU A 173 -3.73 9.40 11.53
N ARG A 174 -4.79 9.35 12.36
CA ARG A 174 -5.87 10.35 12.31
C ARG A 174 -5.37 11.76 12.59
N ARG A 175 -4.54 11.93 13.62
CA ARG A 175 -3.89 13.23 13.94
C ARG A 175 -3.05 13.74 12.77
N ALA A 176 -2.26 12.87 12.13
CA ALA A 176 -1.41 13.25 11.00
C ALA A 176 -2.24 13.72 9.79
N TYR A 177 -3.36 13.05 9.48
CA TYR A 177 -4.29 13.50 8.43
C TYR A 177 -4.95 14.84 8.77
N GLU A 178 -5.37 15.06 10.01
CA GLU A 178 -5.96 16.31 10.46
C GLU A 178 -4.97 17.49 10.35
N GLN A 179 -3.73 17.29 10.81
CA GLN A 179 -2.68 18.29 10.69
C GLN A 179 -2.36 18.60 9.22
N ALA A 180 -2.17 17.57 8.40
CA ALA A 180 -1.90 17.74 6.98
C ALA A 180 -3.01 18.52 6.26
N ARG A 181 -4.29 18.26 6.60
CA ARG A 181 -5.43 19.01 6.07
C ARG A 181 -5.40 20.47 6.50
N THR A 182 -5.08 20.74 7.77
CA THR A 182 -4.99 22.10 8.32
C THR A 182 -3.90 22.91 7.63
N ASP A 183 -2.74 22.28 7.38
CA ASP A 183 -1.57 22.92 6.79
C ASP A 183 -1.60 22.93 5.25
N GLY A 184 -2.56 22.26 4.62
CA GLY A 184 -2.58 22.04 3.17
C GLY A 184 -1.41 21.18 2.67
N PHE A 185 -0.87 20.30 3.54
CA PHE A 185 0.27 19.44 3.22
C PHE A 185 -0.17 18.24 2.37
N ALA A 186 0.52 18.04 1.24
CA ALA A 186 0.32 16.88 0.37
C ALA A 186 1.50 15.91 0.52
N GLY A 187 1.27 14.83 1.25
CA GLY A 187 2.24 13.75 1.42
C GLY A 187 2.30 12.80 0.20
N THR A 188 3.43 12.13 0.04
CA THR A 188 3.60 11.09 -0.99
C THR A 188 3.11 9.72 -0.51
N ASP A 189 3.13 9.50 0.81
CA ASP A 189 2.68 8.30 1.52
C ASP A 189 2.26 8.70 2.95
N GLU A 190 1.82 7.74 3.75
CA GLU A 190 1.37 8.00 5.13
C GLU A 190 2.54 8.34 6.05
N ALA A 191 3.72 7.76 5.82
CA ALA A 191 4.92 8.08 6.59
C ALA A 191 5.23 9.58 6.54
N SER A 192 5.13 10.20 5.36
CA SER A 192 5.39 11.64 5.20
C SER A 192 4.40 12.52 5.96
N LEU A 193 3.18 12.04 6.25
CA LEU A 193 2.22 12.75 7.10
C LEU A 193 2.62 12.66 8.58
N ILE A 194 3.12 11.50 9.02
CA ILE A 194 3.62 11.29 10.38
C ILE A 194 4.88 12.14 10.62
N GLU A 195 5.81 12.16 9.66
CA GLU A 195 7.00 13.01 9.67
C GLU A 195 6.63 14.50 9.72
N HIS A 196 5.62 14.92 8.95
CA HIS A 196 5.10 16.30 8.98
C HIS A 196 4.50 16.68 10.35
N LEU A 197 3.90 15.70 11.05
CA LEU A 197 3.41 15.88 12.43
C LEU A 197 4.56 16.00 13.46
N GLY A 198 5.81 15.69 13.06
CA GLY A 198 6.99 15.73 13.94
C GLY A 198 7.18 14.44 14.75
N GLU A 199 6.54 13.35 14.37
CA GLU A 199 6.64 12.06 15.05
C GLU A 199 7.59 11.12 14.29
N ASP A 200 8.24 10.22 15.01
CA ASP A 200 9.20 9.26 14.44
C ASP A 200 8.49 8.16 13.66
N VAL A 201 9.10 7.75 12.53
CA VAL A 201 8.69 6.60 11.73
C VAL A 201 9.83 5.59 11.66
N HIS A 202 9.58 4.39 12.14
CA HIS A 202 10.56 3.30 12.11
C HIS A 202 10.53 2.55 10.79
N VAL A 203 11.70 2.08 10.33
CA VAL A 203 11.82 1.31 9.09
C VAL A 203 12.12 -0.14 9.41
N MET A 204 11.30 -1.06 8.90
CA MET A 204 11.53 -2.50 8.90
C MET A 204 12.02 -2.94 7.51
N LEU A 205 12.92 -3.91 7.46
CA LEU A 205 13.40 -4.45 6.19
C LEU A 205 12.27 -5.14 5.43
N GLY A 206 11.98 -4.65 4.25
CA GLY A 206 11.03 -5.22 3.31
C GLY A 206 11.66 -6.27 2.40
N SER A 207 11.07 -6.46 1.22
CA SER A 207 11.54 -7.44 0.23
C SER A 207 11.61 -6.84 -1.16
N THR A 208 12.67 -7.15 -1.91
CA THR A 208 12.77 -6.80 -3.33
C THR A 208 11.68 -7.46 -4.17
N ARG A 209 11.11 -8.57 -3.69
CA ARG A 209 9.95 -9.24 -4.34
C ARG A 209 8.63 -8.51 -4.10
N ASN A 210 8.52 -7.65 -3.07
CA ASN A 210 7.32 -6.84 -2.80
C ASN A 210 7.26 -5.65 -3.77
N LEU A 211 7.29 -5.95 -5.06
CA LEU A 211 7.30 -4.94 -6.12
C LEU A 211 5.93 -4.28 -6.27
N LYS A 212 5.93 -3.00 -6.68
CA LYS A 212 4.73 -2.25 -7.05
C LYS A 212 4.51 -2.35 -8.55
N ILE A 213 3.41 -2.93 -8.99
CA ILE A 213 3.06 -3.01 -10.41
C ILE A 213 2.70 -1.60 -10.89
N THR A 214 3.57 -1.04 -11.72
CA THR A 214 3.44 0.33 -12.24
C THR A 214 3.51 0.39 -13.77
N ARG A 215 4.12 -0.61 -14.41
CA ARG A 215 4.31 -0.74 -15.85
C ARG A 215 3.97 -2.15 -16.30
N PRO A 216 3.67 -2.37 -17.60
CA PRO A 216 3.36 -3.71 -18.13
C PRO A 216 4.45 -4.76 -17.84
N GLN A 217 5.71 -4.38 -17.91
CA GLN A 217 6.84 -5.28 -17.63
C GLN A 217 6.87 -5.77 -16.16
N ASP A 218 6.29 -5.01 -15.22
CA ASP A 218 6.23 -5.40 -13.83
C ASP A 218 5.30 -6.61 -13.63
N LEU A 219 4.29 -6.79 -14.50
CA LEU A 219 3.41 -7.97 -14.48
C LEU A 219 4.18 -9.26 -14.80
N ALA A 220 5.01 -9.23 -15.85
CA ALA A 220 5.80 -10.40 -16.20
C ALA A 220 6.77 -10.81 -15.09
N LEU A 221 7.37 -9.81 -14.42
CA LEU A 221 8.23 -10.05 -13.26
C LEU A 221 7.43 -10.58 -12.06
N ALA A 222 6.24 -10.02 -11.80
CA ALA A 222 5.36 -10.50 -10.74
C ALA A 222 4.92 -11.95 -10.99
N GLU A 223 4.57 -12.30 -12.22
CA GLU A 223 4.18 -13.67 -12.60
C GLU A 223 5.34 -14.65 -12.40
N PHE A 224 6.55 -14.26 -12.79
CA PHE A 224 7.75 -15.07 -12.55
C PHE A 224 7.93 -15.35 -11.05
N TYR A 225 7.79 -14.33 -10.19
CA TYR A 225 7.92 -14.53 -8.74
C TYR A 225 6.80 -15.40 -8.15
N LEU A 226 5.56 -15.27 -8.62
CA LEU A 226 4.46 -16.14 -8.16
C LEU A 226 4.73 -17.60 -8.51
N ARG A 227 5.14 -17.89 -9.74
CA ARG A 227 5.49 -19.26 -10.18
C ARG A 227 6.64 -19.85 -9.36
N ALA A 228 7.66 -19.01 -9.07
CA ALA A 228 8.80 -19.45 -8.26
C ALA A 228 8.44 -19.74 -6.79
N GLN A 229 7.37 -19.13 -6.25
CA GLN A 229 6.85 -19.45 -4.91
C GLN A 229 6.05 -20.76 -4.90
N SER A 230 5.44 -21.14 -6.02
CA SER A 230 4.60 -22.35 -6.14
C SER A 230 5.40 -23.59 -6.54
N ALA A 231 6.67 -23.46 -6.91
CA ALA A 231 7.53 -24.60 -7.23
C ALA A 231 7.90 -25.35 -5.94
N PRO A 232 7.72 -26.69 -5.87
CA PRO A 232 8.19 -27.48 -4.72
C PRO A 232 9.72 -27.33 -4.59
N GLN A 233 10.18 -27.10 -3.35
CA GLN A 233 11.60 -27.13 -2.99
C GLN A 233 12.13 -28.57 -3.03
#